data_ca117d6e0560d1f5be5c00bfe5150040
#
_entry.id   ca117d6e0560d1f5be5c00bfe5150040
#
_cell.length_a   1.000
_cell.length_b   1.000
_cell.length_c   1.000
_cell.angle_alpha   90.00
_cell.angle_beta   90.00
_cell.angle_gamma   90.00
#
_symmetry.space_group_name_H-M   'P 1'
#
loop_
_entity.id
_entity.type
_entity.pdbx_description
1 polymer ?
#
loop_
_entity_poly.entity_id
_entity_poly.type
_entity_poly.pdbx_seq_one_letter_code
_entity_poly.pdbx_strand_id
1 'polypeptide(L)'
;MKSIRKEMTRNHLILLLVAFIFIASNALVNVGSSRRYNGLLQDYQQVNGLLAINNRRQTYFKLYSKSHDEGMLKQYYDECELFDSQLRGLDEKMRNDRKCKMMYRIVGQVAEHRREMAESYIRPDGDYYPSLMADLDEVDLEIERCLNQLMSQYLEYLNTAFASHSRT
;
A
#
# COMPACT_ATOMS: atom_id res chain seq x y z
N MET A 1 2.75 -51.98 -44.16
CA MET A 1 3.69 -51.32 -43.24
C MET A 1 3.69 -49.76 -43.27
N LYS A 2 3.44 -49.11 -44.43
CA LYS A 2 3.38 -47.60 -44.50
C LYS A 2 2.24 -46.94 -43.69
N SER A 3 1.09 -47.61 -43.49
CA SER A 3 -0.07 -47.10 -42.77
C SER A 3 0.18 -46.97 -41.25
N ILE A 4 0.75 -47.99 -40.60
CA ILE A 4 1.01 -48.02 -39.17
C ILE A 4 2.02 -46.94 -38.73
N ARG A 5 3.05 -46.73 -39.56
CA ARG A 5 4.07 -45.73 -39.32
C ARG A 5 3.47 -44.29 -39.37
N LYS A 6 2.53 -44.06 -40.27
CA LYS A 6 1.83 -42.77 -40.42
C LYS A 6 0.86 -42.49 -39.24
N GLU A 7 0.19 -43.51 -38.75
CA GLU A 7 -0.66 -43.41 -37.54
C GLU A 7 0.15 -43.16 -36.29
N MET A 8 1.26 -43.85 -36.12
CA MET A 8 2.16 -43.68 -34.99
C MET A 8 2.77 -42.28 -34.96
N THR A 9 3.17 -41.72 -36.11
CA THR A 9 3.69 -40.36 -36.21
C THR A 9 2.60 -39.34 -35.93
N ARG A 10 1.36 -39.54 -36.38
CA ARG A 10 0.22 -38.66 -36.09
C ARG A 10 -0.11 -38.64 -34.59
N ASN A 11 -0.13 -39.81 -33.95
CA ASN A 11 -0.41 -39.90 -32.52
C ASN A 11 0.69 -39.24 -31.67
N HIS A 12 1.96 -39.37 -32.05
CA HIS A 12 3.07 -38.63 -31.39
C HIS A 12 2.94 -37.11 -31.56
N LEU A 13 2.54 -36.66 -32.73
CA LEU A 13 2.35 -35.22 -33.00
C LEU A 13 1.19 -34.65 -32.19
N ILE A 14 0.10 -35.38 -32.03
CA ILE A 14 -1.04 -35.01 -31.18
C ILE A 14 -0.62 -34.94 -29.73
N LEU A 15 0.13 -35.94 -29.21
CA LEU A 15 0.66 -35.94 -27.85
C LEU A 15 1.58 -34.74 -27.56
N LEU A 16 2.47 -34.41 -28.49
CA LEU A 16 3.35 -33.27 -28.39
C LEU A 16 2.56 -31.95 -28.38
N LEU A 17 1.52 -31.83 -29.20
CA LEU A 17 0.66 -30.66 -29.24
C LEU A 17 -0.11 -30.47 -27.93
N VAL A 18 -0.67 -31.55 -27.38
CA VAL A 18 -1.36 -31.52 -26.07
C VAL A 18 -0.40 -31.16 -24.95
N ALA A 19 0.81 -31.73 -24.92
CA ALA A 19 1.83 -31.40 -23.94
C ALA A 19 2.25 -29.91 -24.04
N PHE A 20 2.41 -29.40 -25.26
CA PHE A 20 2.75 -27.99 -25.49
C PHE A 20 1.65 -27.05 -25.02
N ILE A 21 0.37 -27.36 -25.31
CA ILE A 21 -0.78 -26.58 -24.83
C ILE A 21 -0.82 -26.59 -23.32
N PHE A 22 -0.58 -27.74 -22.68
CA PHE A 22 -0.57 -27.83 -21.20
C PHE A 22 0.55 -27.00 -20.58
N ILE A 23 1.77 -27.07 -21.13
CA ILE A 23 2.93 -26.27 -20.67
C ILE A 23 2.66 -24.78 -20.87
N ALA A 24 2.15 -24.39 -22.04
CA ALA A 24 1.83 -22.99 -22.33
C ALA A 24 0.74 -22.45 -21.40
N SER A 25 -0.31 -23.24 -21.12
CA SER A 25 -1.37 -22.86 -20.20
C SER A 25 -0.85 -22.67 -18.76
N ASN A 26 -0.02 -23.61 -18.28
CA ASN A 26 0.61 -23.49 -16.96
C ASN A 26 1.55 -22.27 -16.88
N ALA A 27 2.32 -21.98 -17.93
CA ALA A 27 3.19 -20.81 -17.97
C ALA A 27 2.38 -19.50 -17.91
N LEU A 28 1.26 -19.41 -18.64
CA LEU A 28 0.37 -18.25 -18.61
C LEU A 28 -0.26 -18.03 -17.22
N VAL A 29 -0.72 -19.10 -16.56
CA VAL A 29 -1.27 -19.04 -15.20
C VAL A 29 -0.21 -18.59 -14.22
N ASN A 30 1.02 -19.12 -14.30
CA ASN A 30 2.12 -18.74 -13.42
C ASN A 30 2.54 -17.27 -13.61
N VAL A 31 2.62 -16.79 -14.85
CA VAL A 31 2.93 -15.37 -15.13
C VAL A 31 1.82 -14.45 -14.61
N GLY A 32 0.55 -14.83 -14.79
CA GLY A 32 -0.58 -14.08 -14.25
C GLY A 32 -0.56 -14.00 -12.72
N SER A 33 -0.30 -15.13 -12.06
CA SER A 33 -0.19 -15.22 -10.59
C SER A 33 0.99 -14.41 -10.07
N SER A 34 2.15 -14.48 -10.73
CA SER A 34 3.35 -13.72 -10.35
C SER A 34 3.15 -12.21 -10.47
N ARG A 35 2.52 -11.73 -11.55
CA ARG A 35 2.20 -10.30 -11.69
C ARG A 35 1.26 -9.80 -10.61
N ARG A 36 0.25 -10.60 -10.24
CA ARG A 36 -0.69 -10.26 -9.17
C ARG A 36 0.01 -10.22 -7.80
N TYR A 37 0.86 -11.20 -7.51
CA TYR A 37 1.64 -11.25 -6.28
C TYR A 37 2.59 -10.06 -6.16
N ASN A 38 3.28 -9.70 -7.24
CA ASN A 38 4.17 -8.53 -7.26
C ASN A 38 3.40 -7.21 -7.04
N GLY A 39 2.19 -7.08 -7.61
CA GLY A 39 1.32 -5.93 -7.35
C GLY A 39 0.93 -5.81 -5.88
N LEU A 40 0.51 -6.92 -5.26
CA LEU A 40 0.20 -7.01 -3.83
C LEU A 40 1.38 -6.61 -2.94
N LEU A 41 2.56 -7.15 -3.25
CA LEU A 41 3.78 -6.84 -2.51
C LEU A 41 4.14 -5.36 -2.62
N GLN A 42 3.98 -4.76 -3.80
CA GLN A 42 4.22 -3.34 -4.01
C GLN A 42 3.25 -2.48 -3.19
N ASP A 43 1.96 -2.82 -3.17
CA ASP A 43 0.96 -2.08 -2.41
C ASP A 43 1.19 -2.19 -0.90
N TYR A 44 1.55 -3.39 -0.42
CA TYR A 44 1.98 -3.60 0.95
C TYR A 44 3.21 -2.76 1.32
N GLN A 45 4.21 -2.71 0.45
CA GLN A 45 5.40 -1.88 0.64
C GLN A 45 5.07 -0.38 0.69
N GLN A 46 4.10 0.08 -0.11
CA GLN A 46 3.66 1.48 -0.07
C GLN A 46 3.00 1.85 1.26
N VAL A 47 2.12 1.02 1.79
CA VAL A 47 1.49 1.27 3.12
C VAL A 47 2.53 1.21 4.24
N ASN A 48 3.46 0.25 4.20
CA ASN A 48 4.57 0.21 5.15
C ASN A 48 5.49 1.43 5.01
N GLY A 49 5.68 1.94 3.80
CA GLY A 49 6.38 3.20 3.55
C GLY A 49 5.71 4.37 4.27
N LEU A 50 4.38 4.47 4.21
CA LEU A 50 3.61 5.50 4.92
C LEU A 50 3.75 5.38 6.44
N LEU A 51 3.74 4.16 6.99
CA LEU A 51 4.00 3.92 8.42
C LEU A 51 5.40 4.40 8.83
N ALA A 52 6.42 4.07 8.03
CA ALA A 52 7.78 4.50 8.28
C ALA A 52 7.94 6.03 8.21
N ILE A 53 7.28 6.69 7.26
CA ILE A 53 7.27 8.16 7.14
C ILE A 53 6.56 8.78 8.34
N ASN A 54 5.42 8.22 8.77
CA ASN A 54 4.71 8.69 9.96
C ASN A 54 5.62 8.67 11.20
N ASN A 55 6.35 7.59 11.41
CA ASN A 55 7.30 7.47 12.53
C ASN A 55 8.46 8.48 12.44
N ARG A 56 9.00 8.72 11.24
CA ARG A 56 10.08 9.71 11.06
C ARG A 56 9.59 11.13 11.31
N ARG A 57 8.43 11.52 10.77
CA ARG A 57 7.87 12.85 11.00
C ARG A 57 7.55 13.08 12.49
N GLN A 58 7.05 12.07 13.21
CA GLN A 58 6.86 12.12 14.67
C GLN A 58 8.20 12.35 15.38
N THR A 59 9.24 11.62 14.98
CA THR A 59 10.58 11.73 15.54
C THR A 59 11.16 13.13 15.34
N TYR A 60 11.12 13.66 14.11
CA TYR A 60 11.66 14.99 13.81
C TYR A 60 10.90 16.09 14.55
N PHE A 61 9.58 15.98 14.64
CA PHE A 61 8.79 16.93 15.41
C PHE A 61 9.14 16.91 16.90
N LYS A 62 9.30 15.71 17.51
CA LYS A 62 9.74 15.57 18.91
C LYS A 62 11.15 16.12 19.14
N LEU A 63 12.05 15.97 18.21
CA LEU A 63 13.39 16.54 18.29
C LEU A 63 13.32 18.06 18.19
N TYR A 64 12.57 18.61 17.24
CA TYR A 64 12.34 20.04 17.11
C TYR A 64 11.74 20.65 18.37
N SER A 65 10.71 20.03 18.94
CA SER A 65 10.05 20.53 20.15
C SER A 65 10.97 20.65 21.37
N LYS A 66 12.07 19.85 21.39
CA LYS A 66 13.07 19.88 22.47
C LYS A 66 14.23 20.81 22.21
N SER A 67 14.68 20.91 20.96
CA SER A 67 15.91 21.62 20.59
C SER A 67 15.67 22.96 19.91
N HIS A 68 14.46 23.18 19.34
CA HIS A 68 14.12 24.29 18.45
C HIS A 68 15.08 24.40 17.25
N ASP A 69 15.63 23.26 16.80
CA ASP A 69 16.54 23.17 15.67
C ASP A 69 15.76 23.26 14.35
N GLU A 70 16.02 24.32 13.58
CA GLU A 70 15.40 24.56 12.27
C GLU A 70 15.68 23.43 11.26
N GLY A 71 16.81 22.71 11.40
CA GLY A 71 17.11 21.53 10.61
C GLY A 71 16.11 20.39 10.85
N MET A 72 15.72 20.18 12.11
CA MET A 72 14.71 19.19 12.49
C MET A 72 13.31 19.60 11.99
N LEU A 73 13.00 20.88 12.05
CA LEU A 73 11.75 21.41 11.53
C LEU A 73 11.64 21.21 10.01
N LYS A 74 12.72 21.48 9.29
CA LYS A 74 12.77 21.23 7.86
C LYS A 74 12.55 19.76 7.53
N GLN A 75 13.23 18.84 8.22
CA GLN A 75 13.05 17.40 8.05
C GLN A 75 11.61 16.97 8.34
N TYR A 76 10.97 17.56 9.34
CA TYR A 76 9.55 17.32 9.62
C TYR A 76 8.64 17.69 8.44
N TYR A 77 8.84 18.86 7.83
CA TYR A 77 8.05 19.28 6.67
C TYR A 77 8.32 18.43 5.44
N ASP A 78 9.58 18.07 5.17
CA ASP A 78 9.95 17.18 4.07
C ASP A 78 9.24 15.81 4.20
N GLU A 79 9.14 15.25 5.41
CA GLU A 79 8.42 14.01 5.67
C GLU A 79 6.89 14.18 5.56
N CYS A 80 6.33 15.34 5.89
CA CYS A 80 4.91 15.62 5.66
C CYS A 80 4.57 15.64 4.17
N GLU A 81 5.38 16.31 3.35
CA GLU A 81 5.20 16.32 1.88
C GLU A 81 5.34 14.93 1.27
N LEU A 82 6.31 14.15 1.76
CA LEU A 82 6.51 12.78 1.30
C LEU A 82 5.31 11.89 1.67
N PHE A 83 4.77 12.04 2.88
CA PHE A 83 3.56 11.32 3.31
C PHE A 83 2.39 11.61 2.39
N ASP A 84 2.11 12.88 2.13
CA ASP A 84 1.02 13.30 1.25
C ASP A 84 1.19 12.79 -0.19
N SER A 85 2.41 12.83 -0.70
CA SER A 85 2.73 12.33 -2.04
C SER A 85 2.49 10.83 -2.14
N GLN A 86 2.95 10.04 -1.17
CA GLN A 86 2.75 8.60 -1.17
C GLN A 86 1.28 8.23 -0.92
N LEU A 87 0.59 8.94 -0.04
CA LEU A 87 -0.84 8.71 0.20
C LEU A 87 -1.67 8.95 -1.08
N ARG A 88 -1.40 10.02 -1.81
CA ARG A 88 -2.05 10.28 -3.11
C ARG A 88 -1.77 9.19 -4.14
N GLY A 89 -0.59 8.58 -4.10
CA GLY A 89 -0.24 7.43 -4.95
C GLY A 89 -1.09 6.19 -4.69
N LEU A 90 -1.61 6.01 -3.48
CA LEU A 90 -2.51 4.90 -3.14
C LEU A 90 -3.93 5.07 -3.71
N ASP A 91 -4.41 6.30 -3.89
CA ASP A 91 -5.81 6.57 -4.28
C ASP A 91 -6.18 5.90 -5.61
N GLU A 92 -5.29 5.89 -6.60
CA GLU A 92 -5.55 5.26 -7.91
C GLU A 92 -5.80 3.76 -7.81
N LYS A 93 -5.12 3.07 -6.91
CA LYS A 93 -5.19 1.63 -6.74
C LYS A 93 -6.37 1.19 -5.88
N MET A 94 -6.80 2.04 -4.96
CA MET A 94 -7.87 1.75 -3.99
C MET A 94 -9.23 2.31 -4.41
N ARG A 95 -9.32 2.92 -5.60
CA ARG A 95 -10.51 3.61 -6.12
C ARG A 95 -11.73 2.71 -6.30
N ASN A 96 -11.51 1.43 -6.58
CA ASN A 96 -12.59 0.51 -6.97
C ASN A 96 -13.35 -0.07 -5.78
N ASP A 97 -12.81 -0.03 -4.58
CA ASP A 97 -13.48 -0.52 -3.38
C ASP A 97 -13.94 0.63 -2.49
N ARG A 98 -15.23 0.62 -2.11
CA ARG A 98 -15.84 1.67 -1.31
C ARG A 98 -15.25 1.77 0.10
N LYS A 99 -14.90 0.63 0.72
CA LYS A 99 -14.34 0.57 2.08
C LYS A 99 -12.93 1.13 2.09
N CYS A 100 -12.09 0.70 1.15
CA CYS A 100 -10.72 1.21 0.99
C CYS A 100 -10.71 2.73 0.75
N LYS A 101 -11.56 3.23 -0.13
CA LYS A 101 -11.69 4.66 -0.41
C LYS A 101 -12.12 5.47 0.82
N MET A 102 -13.02 4.92 1.63
CA MET A 102 -13.44 5.56 2.87
C MET A 102 -12.27 5.64 3.85
N MET A 103 -11.54 4.54 4.04
CA MET A 103 -10.40 4.49 4.94
C MET A 103 -9.25 5.39 4.48
N TYR A 104 -8.96 5.43 3.18
CA TYR A 104 -8.02 6.37 2.57
C TYR A 104 -8.34 7.83 2.94
N ARG A 105 -9.62 8.23 2.85
CA ARG A 105 -10.05 9.58 3.23
C ARG A 105 -9.87 9.86 4.71
N ILE A 106 -10.18 8.87 5.57
CA ILE A 106 -9.96 9.00 7.02
C ILE A 106 -8.48 9.22 7.33
N VAL A 107 -7.57 8.44 6.72
CA VAL A 107 -6.12 8.64 6.87
C VAL A 107 -5.73 10.06 6.49
N GLY A 108 -6.23 10.58 5.35
CA GLY A 108 -5.95 11.94 4.91
C GLY A 108 -6.45 13.00 5.90
N GLN A 109 -7.66 12.85 6.43
CA GLN A 109 -8.24 13.78 7.40
C GLN A 109 -7.49 13.79 8.74
N VAL A 110 -7.12 12.60 9.25
CA VAL A 110 -6.36 12.47 10.49
C VAL A 110 -4.95 13.03 10.32
N ALA A 111 -4.32 12.80 9.16
CA ALA A 111 -3.00 13.36 8.86
C ALA A 111 -3.02 14.89 8.77
N GLU A 112 -4.06 15.47 8.17
CA GLU A 112 -4.24 16.92 8.11
C GLU A 112 -4.48 17.53 9.51
N HIS A 113 -5.36 16.91 10.29
CA HIS A 113 -5.59 17.35 11.69
C HIS A 113 -4.30 17.32 12.51
N ARG A 114 -3.50 16.27 12.36
CA ARG A 114 -2.18 16.19 12.99
C ARG A 114 -1.26 17.33 12.58
N ARG A 115 -1.28 17.73 11.29
CA ARG A 115 -0.49 18.84 10.78
C ARG A 115 -0.93 20.16 11.40
N GLU A 116 -2.24 20.43 11.44
CA GLU A 116 -2.80 21.63 12.05
C GLU A 116 -2.39 21.76 13.53
N MET A 117 -2.44 20.66 14.29
CA MET A 117 -1.99 20.62 15.69
C MET A 117 -0.48 20.95 15.81
N ALA A 118 0.37 20.36 14.96
CA ALA A 118 1.80 20.64 14.98
C ALA A 118 2.10 22.10 14.59
N GLU A 119 1.41 22.63 13.59
CA GLU A 119 1.55 24.04 13.16
C GLU A 119 1.13 25.02 14.24
N SER A 120 0.12 24.69 15.05
CA SER A 120 -0.27 25.53 16.19
C SER A 120 0.85 25.67 17.21
N TYR A 121 1.70 24.66 17.36
CA TYR A 121 2.90 24.71 18.21
C TYR A 121 4.04 25.53 17.59
N ILE A 122 4.21 25.42 16.26
CA ILE A 122 5.34 26.05 15.55
C ILE A 122 5.15 27.57 15.42
N ARG A 123 3.90 28.06 15.38
CA ARG A 123 3.61 29.51 15.24
C ARG A 123 4.14 30.30 16.44
N PRO A 124 4.71 31.50 16.22
CA PRO A 124 5.20 32.35 17.30
C PRO A 124 4.15 32.74 18.35
N ASP A 125 2.87 32.81 17.90
CA ASP A 125 1.71 33.10 18.73
C ASP A 125 0.96 31.83 19.15
N GLY A 126 1.58 30.66 18.95
CA GLY A 126 0.94 29.38 19.19
C GLY A 126 0.68 29.12 20.68
N ASP A 127 -0.52 28.67 20.97
CA ASP A 127 -0.88 28.21 22.32
C ASP A 127 -0.17 26.90 22.63
N TYR A 128 0.97 26.98 23.29
CA TYR A 128 1.59 25.79 23.88
C TYR A 128 0.75 25.33 25.07
N TYR A 129 0.15 24.15 24.95
CA TYR A 129 -0.46 23.47 26.07
C TYR A 129 0.28 22.15 26.37
N PRO A 130 0.49 21.84 27.67
CA PRO A 130 1.37 20.70 28.03
C PRO A 130 0.93 19.33 27.47
N SER A 131 -0.38 19.18 27.16
CA SER A 131 -0.92 17.94 26.62
C SER A 131 -0.69 17.78 25.11
N LEU A 132 -0.28 18.84 24.38
CA LEU A 132 -0.16 18.80 22.92
C LEU A 132 0.70 17.64 22.41
N MET A 133 1.81 17.34 23.06
CA MET A 133 2.68 16.24 22.65
C MET A 133 2.01 14.88 22.86
N ALA A 134 1.22 14.72 23.93
CA ALA A 134 0.46 13.50 24.17
C ALA A 134 -0.69 13.36 23.16
N ASP A 135 -1.37 14.46 22.84
CA ASP A 135 -2.45 14.50 21.85
C ASP A 135 -1.91 14.18 20.45
N LEU A 136 -0.72 14.70 20.09
CA LEU A 136 -0.03 14.35 18.83
C LEU A 136 0.35 12.87 18.77
N ASP A 137 0.82 12.29 19.88
CA ASP A 137 1.15 10.86 19.94
C ASP A 137 -0.11 9.99 19.76
N GLU A 138 -1.26 10.40 20.30
CA GLU A 138 -2.53 9.72 20.10
C GLU A 138 -2.99 9.79 18.65
N VAL A 139 -2.89 10.95 18.00
CA VAL A 139 -3.22 11.13 16.58
C VAL A 139 -2.28 10.33 15.68
N ASP A 140 -0.98 10.27 15.99
CA ASP A 140 -0.02 9.44 15.25
C ASP A 140 -0.36 7.95 15.36
N LEU A 141 -0.79 7.47 16.53
CA LEU A 141 -1.27 6.10 16.74
C LEU A 141 -2.56 5.83 15.96
N GLU A 142 -3.45 6.81 15.85
CA GLU A 142 -4.67 6.69 15.06
C GLU A 142 -4.36 6.58 13.55
N ILE A 143 -3.38 7.34 13.05
CA ILE A 143 -2.91 7.21 11.66
C ILE A 143 -2.39 5.79 11.41
N GLU A 144 -1.59 5.22 12.33
CA GLU A 144 -1.09 3.84 12.21
C GLU A 144 -2.23 2.82 12.17
N ARG A 145 -3.24 2.97 13.04
CA ARG A 145 -4.42 2.09 13.05
C ARG A 145 -5.18 2.17 11.74
N CYS A 146 -5.41 3.39 11.22
CA CYS A 146 -6.12 3.62 9.97
C CYS A 146 -5.35 3.04 8.77
N LEU A 147 -4.03 3.16 8.72
CA LEU A 147 -3.19 2.58 7.67
C LEU A 147 -3.22 1.04 7.70
N ASN A 148 -3.12 0.44 8.88
CA ASN A 148 -3.23 -1.01 9.06
C ASN A 148 -4.62 -1.53 8.66
N GLN A 149 -5.68 -0.79 9.00
CA GLN A 149 -7.04 -1.13 8.61
C GLN A 149 -7.25 -0.99 7.10
N LEU A 150 -6.68 0.05 6.46
CA LEU A 150 -6.69 0.24 5.02
C LEU A 150 -6.05 -0.97 4.31
N MET A 151 -4.89 -1.42 4.79
CA MET A 151 -4.23 -2.60 4.24
C MET A 151 -5.07 -3.86 4.41
N SER A 152 -5.66 -4.08 5.58
CA SER A 152 -6.52 -5.24 5.84
C SER A 152 -7.74 -5.26 4.89
N GLN A 153 -8.39 -4.13 4.69
CA GLN A 153 -9.52 -4.01 3.76
C GLN A 153 -9.10 -4.23 2.31
N TYR A 154 -7.93 -3.75 1.92
CA TYR A 154 -7.40 -3.95 0.59
C TYR A 154 -7.08 -5.42 0.32
N LEU A 155 -6.50 -6.14 1.27
CA LEU A 155 -6.27 -7.59 1.18
C LEU A 155 -7.59 -8.38 1.08
N GLU A 156 -8.62 -7.99 1.84
CA GLU A 156 -9.95 -8.59 1.75
C GLU A 156 -10.58 -8.38 0.36
N TYR A 157 -10.50 -7.15 -0.16
CA TYR A 157 -10.95 -6.82 -1.52
C TYR A 157 -10.28 -7.70 -2.57
N LEU A 158 -8.96 -7.85 -2.50
CA LEU A 158 -8.21 -8.67 -3.45
C LEU A 158 -8.59 -10.16 -3.35
N ASN A 159 -8.74 -10.69 -2.14
CA ASN A 159 -9.16 -12.07 -1.94
C ASN A 159 -10.55 -12.34 -2.53
N THR A 160 -11.50 -11.42 -2.37
CA THR A 160 -12.84 -11.55 -2.95
C THR A 160 -12.81 -11.44 -4.47
N ALA A 161 -12.02 -10.53 -5.02
CA ALA A 161 -11.83 -10.38 -6.46
C ALA A 161 -11.19 -11.64 -7.09
N PHE A 162 -10.26 -12.30 -6.40
CA PHE A 162 -9.65 -13.56 -6.87
C PHE A 162 -10.60 -14.74 -6.79
N ALA A 163 -11.38 -14.87 -5.72
CA ALA A 163 -12.35 -15.95 -5.57
C ALA A 163 -13.47 -15.92 -6.63
N SER A 164 -13.83 -14.73 -7.11
CA SER A 164 -14.84 -14.57 -8.17
C SER A 164 -14.33 -15.00 -9.55
N HIS A 165 -13.02 -14.84 -9.83
CA HIS A 165 -12.41 -15.23 -11.12
C HIS A 165 -12.03 -16.70 -11.21
N SER A 166 -11.96 -17.42 -10.08
CA SER A 166 -11.66 -18.85 -10.08
C SER A 166 -12.90 -19.75 -10.25
N ARG A 167 -14.10 -19.16 -10.29
CA ARG A 167 -15.38 -19.85 -10.45
C ARG A 167 -15.97 -19.77 -11.88
N THR A 168 -15.30 -19.07 -12.78
CA THR A 168 -15.61 -19.00 -14.23
C THR A 168 -14.60 -19.81 -15.02
#